data_a3330e84d909a985212b2475f3ad755c
#
_entry.id   a3330e84d909a985212b2475f3ad755c
#
_cell.length_a   1.000
_cell.length_b   1.000
_cell.length_c   1.000
_cell.angle_alpha   90.00
_cell.angle_beta   90.00
_cell.angle_gamma   90.00
#
_symmetry.space_group_name_H-M   'P 1'
#
loop_
_entity.id
_entity.type
_entity.pdbx_description
1 polymer ?
#
loop_
_entity_poly.entity_id
_entity_poly.type
_entity_poly.pdbx_seq_one_letter_code
_entity_poly.pdbx_strand_id
1 'polypeptide(L)' 'MNSKQVVIGIFENEMYAIIAKRDLRSVGIKANIMKEGGGVTLNLLKQAEGIQLMVSDAQVEEAKKILKTKFN' A
#
# COMPACT_ATOMS: atom_id res chain seq x y z
N MET A 1 14.78 5.55 13.27
CA MET A 1 14.98 4.86 12.95
C MET A 1 14.10 3.92 12.68
N ASN A 2 13.25 3.58 13.10
CA ASN A 2 12.45 2.69 12.84
C ASN A 2 11.21 3.19 12.41
N SER A 3 10.93 3.43 11.22
CA SER A 3 9.69 3.90 10.79
C SER A 3 8.74 2.78 10.74
N LYS A 4 7.51 2.96 11.02
CA LYS A 4 6.55 1.96 10.94
C LYS A 4 5.96 1.97 9.59
N GLN A 5 5.48 0.87 9.12
CA GLN A 5 4.85 0.79 7.82
C GLN A 5 3.36 0.96 8.02
N VAL A 6 2.76 1.81 7.24
CA VAL A 6 1.35 2.11 7.36
C VAL A 6 0.65 1.78 6.06
N VAL A 7 -0.48 1.12 6.14
CA VAL A 7 -1.23 0.75 4.95
C VAL A 7 -1.97 1.99 4.48
N ILE A 8 -1.74 2.39 3.26
CA ILE A 8 -2.41 3.56 2.76
C ILE A 8 -3.37 3.22 1.64
N GLY A 9 -3.46 1.98 1.28
CA GLY A 9 -4.42 1.60 0.27
C GLY A 9 -4.57 0.11 0.17
N ILE A 10 -5.72 -0.33 -0.25
CA ILE A 10 -5.96 -1.75 -0.44
C ILE A 10 -6.51 -1.89 -1.81
N PHE A 11 -5.91 -2.74 -2.61
CA PHE A 11 -6.32 -2.92 -3.97
C PHE A 11 -6.80 -4.32 -4.23
N GLU A 12 -7.76 -4.47 -5.07
CA GLU A 12 -8.21 -5.79 -5.36
C GLU A 12 -7.36 -6.38 -6.44
N ASN A 13 -6.71 -5.59 -7.22
CA ASN A 13 -5.95 -6.09 -8.32
C ASN A 13 -4.50 -5.76 -8.11
N GLU A 14 -3.64 -6.75 -8.23
CA GLU A 14 -2.25 -6.53 -8.00
C GLU A 14 -1.66 -5.53 -8.98
N MET A 15 -2.17 -5.48 -10.17
CA MET A 15 -1.62 -4.56 -11.11
C MET A 15 -1.80 -3.13 -10.67
N TYR A 16 -2.93 -2.80 -10.08
CA TYR A 16 -3.11 -1.44 -9.62
C TYR A 16 -2.17 -1.14 -8.47
N ALA A 17 -1.90 -2.12 -7.62
CA ALA A 17 -0.99 -1.90 -6.52
C ALA A 17 0.42 -1.66 -7.06
N ILE A 18 0.78 -2.36 -8.09
CA ILE A 18 2.12 -2.19 -8.65
C ILE A 18 2.26 -0.83 -9.30
N ILE A 19 1.23 -0.38 -9.97
CA ILE A 19 1.28 0.94 -10.58
C ILE A 19 1.40 1.99 -9.50
N ALA A 20 0.65 1.85 -8.41
CA ALA A 20 0.73 2.81 -7.35
C ALA A 20 2.13 2.82 -6.74
N LYS A 21 2.70 1.64 -6.57
CA LYS A 21 4.01 1.56 -6.01
C LYS A 21 5.03 2.25 -6.92
N ARG A 22 4.90 2.05 -8.21
CA ARG A 22 5.82 2.68 -9.12
C ARG A 22 5.67 4.19 -9.09
N ASP A 23 4.46 4.69 -9.03
CA ASP A 23 4.27 6.12 -8.98
C ASP A 23 4.90 6.70 -7.73
N LEU A 24 4.76 6.04 -6.61
CA LEU A 24 5.34 6.56 -5.40
C LEU A 24 6.86 6.52 -5.49
N ARG A 25 7.38 5.46 -6.07
CA ARG A 25 8.78 5.38 -6.16
C ARG A 25 9.35 6.44 -7.04
N SER A 26 8.64 6.84 -8.06
CA SER A 26 9.17 7.84 -8.96
C SER A 26 9.32 9.19 -8.27
N VAL A 27 8.70 9.41 -7.14
CA VAL A 27 8.88 10.64 -6.41
C VAL A 27 9.64 10.40 -5.12
N GLY A 28 10.31 9.30 -5.04
CA GLY A 28 11.18 9.08 -3.88
C GLY A 28 10.53 8.42 -2.68
N ILE A 29 9.35 7.92 -2.81
CA ILE A 29 8.71 7.29 -1.69
C ILE A 29 8.80 5.79 -1.83
N LYS A 30 9.32 5.12 -0.82
CA LYS A 30 9.44 3.70 -0.89
C LYS A 30 8.18 3.07 -0.44
N ALA A 31 7.57 2.27 -1.24
CA ALA A 31 6.33 1.62 -0.89
C ALA A 31 6.50 0.12 -0.97
N ASN A 32 5.76 -0.61 -0.18
CA ASN A 32 5.83 -2.05 -0.19
C ASN A 32 4.45 -2.60 -0.40
N ILE A 33 4.36 -3.74 -1.03
CA ILE A 33 3.09 -4.38 -1.28
C ILE A 33 3.02 -5.65 -0.47
N MET A 34 1.94 -5.86 0.24
CA MET A 34 1.79 -7.06 1.02
C MET A 34 0.52 -7.74 0.62
N LYS A 35 0.60 -8.96 0.19
CA LYS A 35 -0.56 -9.67 -0.16
C LYS A 35 -1.10 -10.39 0.99
N GLU A 36 -2.35 -10.30 1.21
CA GLU A 36 -2.84 -10.92 2.32
C GLU A 36 -2.98 -12.31 2.14
N GLY A 37 -3.23 -12.94 2.72
CA GLY A 37 -3.41 -14.23 2.54
C GLY A 37 -2.44 -15.05 2.68
N GLY A 38 -1.57 -14.72 2.66
CA GLY A 38 -0.61 -15.49 2.80
C GLY A 38 -0.64 -16.23 3.87
N GLY A 39 -1.05 -16.08 4.58
CA GLY A 39 -1.00 -16.81 5.52
C GLY A 39 -1.62 -16.92 6.47
N VAL A 40 -1.99 -16.59 6.94
CA VAL A 40 -2.48 -16.84 7.91
C VAL A 40 -3.44 -16.41 8.37
N THR A 41 -3.72 -16.06 8.63
CA THR A 41 -4.45 -15.68 9.17
C THR A 41 -5.54 -15.52 9.48
N LEU A 42 -5.97 -15.34 9.88
CA LEU A 42 -6.95 -15.07 10.33
C LEU A 42 -7.79 -14.61 9.56
N ASN A 43 -8.09 -14.75 8.80
CA ASN A 43 -8.94 -14.32 8.13
C ASN A 43 -10.21 -14.35 8.50
N LEU A 44 -10.53 -14.21 9.51
CA LEU A 44 -11.74 -14.12 9.86
C LEU A 44 -12.38 -13.16 9.08
N LEU A 45 -11.82 -12.18 8.80
CA LEU A 45 -12.38 -11.23 8.07
C LEU A 45 -12.21 -11.40 6.73
N LYS A 46 -12.22 -12.22 6.12
CA LYS A 46 -12.05 -12.34 4.90
C LYS A 46 -12.17 -11.21 4.05
N GLN A 47 -12.83 -10.33 4.28
CA GLN A 47 -12.91 -9.30 3.46
C GLN A 47 -11.65 -8.68 3.30
N ALA A 48 -10.78 -8.92 3.97
CA ALA A 48 -9.61 -8.26 3.86
C ALA A 48 -8.77 -8.85 2.90
N GLU A 49 -9.21 -9.58 2.00
CA GLU A 49 -8.32 -10.11 1.18
C GLU A 49 -7.84 -9.15 0.26
N GLY A 50 -7.22 -8.30 0.21
CA GLY A 50 -6.74 -7.38 -0.71
C GLY A 50 -5.27 -7.29 -0.71
N ILE A 51 -4.72 -6.51 -1.58
CA ILE A 51 -3.30 -6.32 -1.66
C ILE A 51 -3.06 -4.99 -1.01
N GLN A 52 -2.28 -4.98 0.03
CA GLN A 52 -2.07 -3.77 0.80
C GLN A 52 -0.85 -3.01 0.33
N LEU A 53 -0.98 -1.73 0.23
CA LEU A 53 0.14 -0.89 -0.16
C LEU A 53 0.55 -0.12 1.07
N MET A 54 1.79 -0.23 1.46
CA MET A 54 2.26 0.41 2.67
C MET A 54 3.44 1.31 2.44
N VAL A 55 3.54 2.35 3.23
CA VAL A 55 4.67 3.25 3.14
C VAL A 55 5.08 3.59 4.56
N SER A 56 6.20 4.23 4.72
CA SER A 56 6.67 4.62 6.01
C SER A 56 5.74 5.66 6.59
N ASP A 57 5.55 5.65 7.88
CA ASP A 57 4.64 6.59 8.51
C ASP A 57 5.10 8.02 8.26
N ALA A 58 6.36 8.25 8.03
CA ALA A 58 6.84 9.59 7.78
C ALA A 58 6.44 10.07 6.40
N GLN A 59 6.03 9.21 5.54
CA GLN A 59 5.68 9.61 4.20
C GLN A 59 4.22 9.41 3.86
N VAL A 60 3.43 9.12 4.84
CA VAL A 60 2.02 8.83 4.61
C VAL A 60 1.29 9.97 3.93
N GLU A 61 1.46 11.16 4.42
CA GLU A 61 0.73 12.23 3.84
C GLU A 61 1.14 12.54 2.43
N GLU A 62 2.39 12.49 2.16
CA GLU A 62 2.85 12.74 0.84
C GLU A 62 2.38 11.64 -0.08
N ALA A 63 2.41 10.42 0.37
CA ALA A 63 1.99 9.31 -0.45
C ALA A 63 0.51 9.42 -0.77
N LYS A 64 -0.28 9.83 0.20
CA LYS A 64 -1.68 9.95 -0.03
C LYS A 64 -1.99 11.03 -1.05
N LYS A 65 -1.23 12.07 -1.04
CA LYS A 65 -1.46 13.09 -2.00
C LYS A 65 -1.16 12.60 -3.38
N ILE A 66 -0.11 11.87 -3.56
CA ILE A 66 0.26 11.35 -4.86
C ILE A 66 -0.81 10.41 -5.37
N LEU A 67 -1.28 9.53 -4.51
CA LEU A 67 -2.26 8.59 -4.95
C LEU A 67 -3.59 9.25 -5.27
N LYS A 68 -3.93 10.26 -4.51
CA LYS A 68 -5.15 10.93 -4.77
C LYS A 68 -5.09 11.60 -6.12
N THR A 69 -3.99 12.14 -6.49
CA THR A 69 -3.86 12.78 -7.76
C THR A 69 -3.92 11.78 -8.89
N LYS A 70 -3.29 10.65 -8.73
CA LYS A 70 -3.27 9.71 -9.80
C LYS A 70 -4.45 8.80 -9.91
N PHE A 71 -5.03 8.44 -8.85
CA PHE A 71 -6.11 7.50 -8.90
C PHE A 71 -7.47 8.07 -8.58
N ASN A 72 -7.56 9.32 -8.44
CA ASN A 72 -8.79 9.87 -8.14
C ASN A 72 -9.50 10.33 -9.34
#